data_6611b4f103e7c9b1905a3c1ae45c1151
#
_entry.id   6611b4f103e7c9b1905a3c1ae45c1151
#
_cell.length_a   1.000
_cell.length_b   1.000
_cell.length_c   1.000
_cell.angle_alpha   90.00
_cell.angle_beta   90.00
_cell.angle_gamma   90.00
#
_symmetry.space_group_name_H-M   'P 1'
#
loop_
_entity.id
_entity.type
_entity.pdbx_description
1 polymer ?
#
loop_
_entity_poly.entity_id
_entity_poly.type
_entity_poly.pdbx_seq_one_letter_code
_entity_poly.pdbx_strand_id
1 'polypeptide(L)'
;DFCAIPYDRSQPRPRVFVTGEYLVTFHPGSNFHIEAYLESNGMEVILPRMTNVFRKDYLSRLTEMKDYHVRYPLGEDLSTRGGEQMFKVVLNTLEPIAARHPLYEHCTPLPELASATDHVMDHTFISGEGWLIPGEIREYPMCWRINWCFPPDRTKRYGGGRGDIPYSMQG
;
A
#
# COMPACT_ATOMS: atom_id res chain seq x y z
N ASP A 1 3.39 -12.44 22.91
CA ASP A 1 3.42 -10.97 22.75
C ASP A 1 4.06 -10.62 21.43
N PHE A 2 3.36 -9.87 20.57
CA PHE A 2 3.83 -9.49 19.24
C PHE A 2 5.15 -8.69 19.31
N CYS A 3 5.29 -7.83 20.31
CA CYS A 3 6.50 -7.04 20.53
C CYS A 3 7.73 -7.87 20.99
N ALA A 4 7.51 -9.12 21.39
CA ALA A 4 8.58 -10.02 21.83
C ALA A 4 9.18 -10.85 20.68
N ILE A 5 8.68 -10.70 19.45
CA ILE A 5 9.25 -11.39 18.28
C ILE A 5 10.67 -10.85 18.04
N PRO A 6 11.71 -11.71 18.09
CA PRO A 6 13.07 -11.26 17.86
C PRO A 6 13.25 -10.85 16.39
N TYR A 7 13.96 -9.76 16.18
CA TYR A 7 14.29 -9.25 14.85
C TYR A 7 15.75 -8.75 14.84
N ASP A 8 16.39 -8.86 13.71
CA ASP A 8 17.75 -8.38 13.51
C ASP A 8 17.75 -7.24 12.44
N ARG A 9 18.29 -6.10 12.83
CA ARG A 9 18.49 -4.93 11.95
C ARG A 9 19.97 -4.65 11.68
N SER A 10 20.87 -5.52 12.10
CA SER A 10 22.31 -5.31 11.92
C SER A 10 22.72 -5.30 10.46
N GLN A 11 21.93 -5.95 9.59
CA GLN A 11 22.17 -5.99 8.16
C GLN A 11 20.93 -5.45 7.42
N PRO A 12 20.96 -4.20 6.92
CA PRO A 12 19.89 -3.68 6.10
C PRO A 12 19.81 -4.47 4.80
N ARG A 13 18.59 -4.91 4.47
CA ARG A 13 18.30 -5.63 3.21
C ARG A 13 17.63 -4.69 2.22
N PRO A 14 17.88 -4.88 0.91
CA PRO A 14 17.10 -4.19 -0.12
C PRO A 14 15.61 -4.53 0.05
N ARG A 15 14.76 -3.52 0.02
CA ARG A 15 13.32 -3.70 0.18
C ARG A 15 12.65 -3.65 -1.19
N VAL A 16 11.84 -4.64 -1.49
CA VAL A 16 11.12 -4.76 -2.75
C VAL A 16 9.63 -4.74 -2.47
N PHE A 17 8.94 -3.75 -3.02
CA PHE A 17 7.50 -3.67 -2.97
C PHE A 17 6.90 -4.49 -4.12
N VAL A 18 6.10 -5.51 -3.78
CA VAL A 18 5.41 -6.36 -4.73
C VAL A 18 3.95 -5.94 -4.75
N THR A 19 3.51 -5.36 -5.86
CA THR A 19 2.12 -4.95 -6.04
C THR A 19 1.60 -5.35 -7.41
N GLY A 20 0.31 -5.46 -7.55
CA GLY A 20 -0.39 -5.85 -8.76
C GLY A 20 -1.85 -6.13 -8.47
N GLU A 21 -2.50 -6.80 -9.39
CA GLU A 21 -3.85 -7.31 -9.19
C GLU A 21 -3.88 -8.28 -7.98
N TYR A 22 -4.97 -8.26 -7.24
CA TYR A 22 -5.13 -8.97 -5.96
C TYR A 22 -4.69 -10.44 -6.01
N LEU A 23 -5.17 -11.20 -7.00
CA LEU A 23 -4.82 -12.61 -7.15
C LEU A 23 -3.33 -12.79 -7.41
N VAL A 24 -2.75 -11.95 -8.26
CA VAL A 24 -1.32 -12.04 -8.63
C VAL A 24 -0.46 -11.63 -7.44
N THR A 25 -0.86 -10.63 -6.68
CA THR A 25 -0.08 -10.15 -5.54
C THR A 25 -0.03 -11.18 -4.40
N PHE A 26 -1.16 -11.80 -4.06
CA PHE A 26 -1.28 -12.60 -2.84
C PHE A 26 -1.29 -14.12 -3.05
N HIS A 27 -1.39 -14.61 -4.29
CA HIS A 27 -1.44 -16.05 -4.56
C HIS A 27 -0.10 -16.56 -5.09
N PRO A 28 0.65 -17.35 -4.31
CA PRO A 28 2.01 -17.78 -4.67
C PRO A 28 2.09 -18.52 -6.02
N GLY A 29 1.08 -19.32 -6.34
CA GLY A 29 1.03 -20.04 -7.64
C GLY A 29 0.84 -19.10 -8.84
N SER A 30 0.15 -17.96 -8.65
CA SER A 30 -0.08 -16.97 -9.71
C SER A 30 1.11 -16.04 -9.91
N ASN A 31 1.88 -15.78 -8.85
CA ASN A 31 3.04 -14.89 -8.88
C ASN A 31 4.39 -15.65 -8.95
N PHE A 32 4.36 -16.95 -9.26
CA PHE A 32 5.55 -17.78 -9.37
C PHE A 32 6.43 -17.79 -8.11
N HIS A 33 5.80 -17.72 -6.93
CA HIS A 33 6.49 -17.68 -5.64
C HIS A 33 7.51 -16.54 -5.51
N ILE A 34 7.17 -15.35 -6.04
CA ILE A 34 8.07 -14.19 -6.09
C ILE A 34 8.60 -13.80 -4.70
N GLU A 35 7.80 -13.93 -3.65
CA GLU A 35 8.21 -13.64 -2.27
C GLU A 35 9.39 -14.55 -1.87
N ALA A 36 9.22 -15.88 -2.00
CA ALA A 36 10.29 -16.83 -1.68
C ALA A 36 11.54 -16.62 -2.53
N TYR A 37 11.38 -16.23 -3.80
CA TYR A 37 12.50 -15.90 -4.67
C TYR A 37 13.25 -14.66 -4.16
N LEU A 38 12.56 -13.58 -3.84
CA LEU A 38 13.17 -12.34 -3.34
C LEU A 38 13.88 -12.57 -1.99
N GLU A 39 13.22 -13.27 -1.07
CA GLU A 39 13.78 -13.60 0.24
C GLU A 39 15.04 -14.48 0.12
N SER A 40 15.04 -15.49 -0.76
CA SER A 40 16.21 -16.33 -1.01
C SER A 40 17.39 -15.55 -1.61
N ASN A 41 17.13 -14.41 -2.25
CA ASN A 41 18.14 -13.48 -2.74
C ASN A 41 18.50 -12.37 -1.74
N GLY A 42 18.10 -12.52 -0.48
CA GLY A 42 18.47 -11.60 0.60
C GLY A 42 17.71 -10.28 0.59
N MET A 43 16.57 -10.22 -0.06
CA MET A 43 15.72 -9.02 -0.11
C MET A 43 14.61 -9.10 0.95
N GLU A 44 14.14 -7.95 1.38
CA GLU A 44 12.95 -7.81 2.24
C GLU A 44 11.73 -7.51 1.35
N VAL A 45 10.71 -8.35 1.45
CA VAL A 45 9.50 -8.20 0.67
C VAL A 45 8.49 -7.33 1.42
N ILE A 46 7.92 -6.36 0.72
CA ILE A 46 6.81 -5.54 1.20
C ILE A 46 5.61 -5.85 0.34
N LEU A 47 4.50 -6.20 0.99
CA LEU A 47 3.21 -6.40 0.34
C LEU A 47 2.26 -5.24 0.68
N PRO A 48 1.34 -4.88 -0.23
CA PRO A 48 0.29 -3.94 0.07
C PRO A 48 -0.66 -4.49 1.15
N ARG A 49 -1.43 -3.62 1.77
CA ARG A 49 -2.46 -4.06 2.71
C ARG A 49 -3.62 -4.72 1.96
N MET A 50 -3.84 -6.00 2.20
CA MET A 50 -4.99 -6.73 1.66
C MET A 50 -6.33 -6.01 1.94
N THR A 51 -6.46 -5.37 3.10
CA THR A 51 -7.66 -4.61 3.47
C THR A 51 -7.94 -3.43 2.54
N ASN A 52 -6.92 -2.87 1.88
CA ASN A 52 -7.10 -1.75 0.96
C ASN A 52 -7.93 -2.13 -0.27
N VAL A 53 -7.78 -3.35 -0.76
CA VAL A 53 -8.56 -3.85 -1.90
C VAL A 53 -10.05 -3.82 -1.59
N PHE A 54 -10.46 -4.34 -0.43
CA PHE A 54 -11.86 -4.33 -0.02
C PHE A 54 -12.37 -2.93 0.31
N ARG A 55 -11.58 -2.13 0.99
CA ARG A 55 -11.94 -0.75 1.36
C ARG A 55 -12.03 0.17 0.16
N LYS A 56 -11.20 -0.06 -0.86
CA LYS A 56 -11.24 0.66 -2.13
C LYS A 56 -12.63 0.59 -2.74
N ASP A 57 -13.29 -0.58 -2.73
CA ASP A 57 -14.62 -0.74 -3.29
C ASP A 57 -15.67 0.09 -2.54
N TYR A 58 -15.60 0.15 -1.21
CA TYR A 58 -16.48 1.05 -0.44
C TYR A 58 -16.21 2.52 -0.75
N LEU A 59 -14.93 2.91 -0.82
CA LEU A 59 -14.57 4.29 -1.15
C LEU A 59 -15.00 4.67 -2.56
N SER A 60 -14.84 3.77 -3.52
CA SER A 60 -15.27 3.96 -4.91
C SER A 60 -16.78 4.20 -5.00
N ARG A 61 -17.57 3.37 -4.31
CA ARG A 61 -19.04 3.58 -4.25
C ARG A 61 -19.42 4.89 -3.59
N LEU A 62 -18.74 5.29 -2.53
CA LEU A 62 -18.98 6.59 -1.89
C LEU A 62 -18.62 7.76 -2.84
N THR A 63 -17.58 7.61 -3.62
CA THR A 63 -17.20 8.57 -4.66
C THR A 63 -18.25 8.64 -5.77
N GLU A 64 -18.73 7.50 -6.28
CA GLU A 64 -19.81 7.45 -7.27
C GLU A 64 -21.08 8.15 -6.77
N MET A 65 -21.44 7.90 -5.52
CA MET A 65 -22.63 8.57 -4.92
C MET A 65 -22.44 10.07 -4.81
N LYS A 66 -21.24 10.52 -4.48
CA LYS A 66 -20.94 11.94 -4.26
C LYS A 66 -20.72 12.69 -5.58
N ASP A 67 -19.86 12.17 -6.44
CA ASP A 67 -19.34 12.91 -7.59
C ASP A 67 -20.15 12.64 -8.86
N TYR A 68 -20.66 11.41 -9.02
CA TYR A 68 -21.53 11.04 -10.15
C TYR A 68 -23.02 11.02 -9.81
N HIS A 69 -23.39 11.33 -8.56
CA HIS A 69 -24.77 11.32 -8.08
C HIS A 69 -25.51 9.98 -8.29
N VAL A 70 -24.75 8.87 -8.32
CA VAL A 70 -25.33 7.53 -8.43
C VAL A 70 -26.13 7.24 -7.18
N ARG A 71 -27.36 6.72 -7.37
CA ARG A 71 -28.25 6.33 -6.27
C ARG A 71 -28.27 4.80 -6.18
N TYR A 72 -27.82 4.29 -5.07
CA TYR A 72 -27.92 2.88 -4.74
C TYR A 72 -29.20 2.60 -3.92
N PRO A 73 -29.75 1.38 -4.01
CA PRO A 73 -30.80 0.97 -3.09
C PRO A 73 -30.38 1.16 -1.63
N LEU A 74 -31.33 1.48 -0.75
CA LEU A 74 -31.06 1.82 0.64
C LEU A 74 -30.22 0.75 1.35
N GLY A 75 -30.46 -0.53 1.08
CA GLY A 75 -29.70 -1.64 1.65
C GLY A 75 -28.22 -1.66 1.22
N GLU A 76 -27.93 -1.32 -0.03
CA GLU A 76 -26.57 -1.24 -0.54
C GLU A 76 -25.84 0.00 -0.02
N ASP A 77 -26.48 1.14 0.06
CA ASP A 77 -25.92 2.35 0.67
C ASP A 77 -25.57 2.11 2.14
N LEU A 78 -26.47 1.51 2.90
CA LEU A 78 -26.22 1.18 4.30
C LEU A 78 -25.07 0.17 4.47
N SER A 79 -25.03 -0.85 3.62
CA SER A 79 -23.95 -1.86 3.60
C SER A 79 -22.60 -1.21 3.28
N THR A 80 -22.54 -0.32 2.30
CA THR A 80 -21.33 0.40 1.91
C THR A 80 -20.80 1.27 3.05
N ARG A 81 -21.65 2.10 3.65
CA ARG A 81 -21.26 2.97 4.77
C ARG A 81 -20.90 2.17 6.02
N GLY A 82 -21.68 1.13 6.32
CA GLY A 82 -21.43 0.24 7.46
C GLY A 82 -20.14 -0.55 7.30
N GLY A 83 -19.88 -1.07 6.11
CA GLY A 83 -18.66 -1.81 5.81
C GLY A 83 -17.39 -0.95 5.96
N GLU A 84 -17.36 0.24 5.37
CA GLU A 84 -16.22 1.15 5.54
C GLU A 84 -16.06 1.59 7.00
N GLN A 85 -17.16 1.87 7.71
CA GLN A 85 -17.09 2.21 9.13
C GLN A 85 -16.56 1.06 9.98
N MET A 86 -16.96 -0.17 9.70
CA MET A 86 -16.44 -1.37 10.37
C MET A 86 -14.92 -1.48 10.17
N PHE A 87 -14.42 -1.35 8.94
CA PHE A 87 -12.99 -1.35 8.67
C PHE A 87 -12.25 -0.25 9.41
N LYS A 88 -12.78 0.96 9.46
CA LYS A 88 -12.20 2.07 10.24
C LYS A 88 -12.09 1.73 11.72
N VAL A 89 -13.14 1.19 12.32
CA VAL A 89 -13.13 0.80 13.74
C VAL A 89 -12.09 -0.27 14.00
N VAL A 90 -12.06 -1.32 13.20
CA VAL A 90 -11.10 -2.42 13.34
C VAL A 90 -9.67 -1.92 13.19
N LEU A 91 -9.38 -1.18 12.13
CA LEU A 91 -8.02 -0.68 11.88
C LEU A 91 -7.57 0.32 12.94
N ASN A 92 -8.43 1.25 13.35
CA ASN A 92 -8.12 2.20 14.42
C ASN A 92 -7.86 1.51 15.77
N THR A 93 -8.41 0.32 15.98
CA THR A 93 -8.18 -0.49 17.18
C THR A 93 -6.88 -1.28 17.09
N LEU A 94 -6.60 -1.87 15.93
CA LEU A 94 -5.43 -2.73 15.72
C LEU A 94 -4.13 -1.95 15.46
N GLU A 95 -4.21 -0.85 14.75
CA GLU A 95 -3.04 -0.07 14.36
C GLU A 95 -2.22 0.44 15.56
N PRO A 96 -2.79 0.99 16.64
CA PRO A 96 -2.02 1.38 17.82
C PRO A 96 -1.35 0.20 18.54
N ILE A 97 -1.92 -1.01 18.41
CA ILE A 97 -1.33 -2.23 18.97
C ILE A 97 -0.14 -2.66 18.12
N ALA A 98 -0.31 -2.71 16.81
CA ALA A 98 0.75 -3.06 15.85
C ALA A 98 1.90 -2.03 15.87
N ALA A 99 1.59 -0.75 16.03
CA ALA A 99 2.57 0.35 16.09
C ALA A 99 3.53 0.28 17.29
N ARG A 100 3.26 -0.58 18.26
CA ARG A 100 4.19 -0.87 19.35
C ARG A 100 5.41 -1.69 18.89
N HIS A 101 5.29 -2.40 17.77
CA HIS A 101 6.40 -3.16 17.23
C HIS A 101 7.35 -2.24 16.45
N PRO A 102 8.68 -2.32 16.69
CA PRO A 102 9.65 -1.41 16.06
C PRO A 102 9.73 -1.50 14.53
N LEU A 103 9.30 -2.62 13.95
CA LEU A 103 9.26 -2.83 12.50
C LEU A 103 7.93 -2.40 11.88
N TYR A 104 6.97 -1.95 12.69
CA TYR A 104 5.69 -1.51 12.14
C TYR A 104 5.85 -0.25 11.30
N GLU A 105 5.33 -0.29 10.11
CA GLU A 105 5.23 0.86 9.21
C GLU A 105 3.79 1.35 9.15
N HIS A 106 3.62 2.65 9.40
CA HIS A 106 2.32 3.28 9.21
C HIS A 106 1.98 3.29 7.73
N CYS A 107 0.77 2.91 7.40
CA CYS A 107 0.28 3.02 6.05
C CYS A 107 -0.40 4.37 5.82
N THR A 108 -0.22 4.88 4.63
CA THR A 108 -0.96 6.07 4.18
C THR A 108 -2.46 5.77 4.19
N PRO A 109 -3.27 6.65 4.77
CA PRO A 109 -4.72 6.51 4.74
C PRO A 109 -5.25 6.41 3.31
N LEU A 110 -6.21 5.53 3.07
CA LEU A 110 -6.73 5.25 1.74
C LEU A 110 -7.22 6.50 0.96
N PRO A 111 -7.91 7.48 1.59
CA PRO A 111 -8.28 8.73 0.91
C PRO A 111 -7.06 9.58 0.48
N GLU A 112 -5.96 9.51 1.23
CA GLU A 112 -4.72 10.21 0.86
C GLU A 112 -4.03 9.52 -0.32
N LEU A 113 -4.04 8.18 -0.36
CA LEU A 113 -3.57 7.42 -1.52
C LEU A 113 -4.36 7.80 -2.78
N ALA A 114 -5.69 7.87 -2.68
CA ALA A 114 -6.56 8.28 -3.78
C ALA A 114 -6.20 9.67 -4.29
N SER A 115 -6.14 10.65 -3.40
CA SER A 115 -5.78 12.03 -3.76
C SER A 115 -4.36 12.16 -4.32
N ALA A 116 -3.45 11.31 -3.86
CA ALA A 116 -2.07 11.31 -4.33
C ALA A 116 -1.93 10.82 -5.77
N THR A 117 -2.91 10.11 -6.31
CA THR A 117 -2.90 9.60 -7.69
C THR A 117 -3.57 10.51 -8.70
N ASP A 118 -4.35 11.49 -8.29
CA ASP A 118 -5.21 12.31 -9.16
C ASP A 118 -4.46 12.99 -10.32
N HIS A 119 -3.15 13.20 -10.21
CA HIS A 119 -2.33 13.75 -11.30
C HIS A 119 -1.85 12.69 -12.33
N VAL A 120 -1.99 11.39 -12.02
CA VAL A 120 -1.61 10.27 -12.89
C VAL A 120 -2.86 9.54 -13.35
N MET A 121 -3.77 9.28 -12.43
CA MET A 121 -5.02 8.57 -12.65
C MET A 121 -6.06 9.09 -11.66
N ASP A 122 -7.18 9.57 -12.17
CA ASP A 122 -8.28 10.06 -11.35
C ASP A 122 -8.80 8.93 -10.44
N HIS A 123 -9.04 9.25 -9.16
CA HIS A 123 -9.54 8.30 -8.17
C HIS A 123 -10.96 7.79 -8.46
N THR A 124 -11.67 8.39 -9.42
CA THR A 124 -12.94 7.89 -9.94
C THR A 124 -12.77 6.70 -10.90
N PHE A 125 -11.53 6.39 -11.29
CA PHE A 125 -11.23 5.21 -12.10
C PHE A 125 -11.21 3.95 -11.22
N ILE A 126 -12.38 3.32 -11.10
CA ILE A 126 -12.69 2.30 -10.09
C ILE A 126 -12.62 0.86 -10.60
N SER A 127 -12.43 0.65 -11.92
CA SER A 127 -12.40 -0.68 -12.51
C SER A 127 -11.19 -1.50 -12.02
N GLY A 128 -11.42 -2.71 -11.56
CA GLY A 128 -10.40 -3.55 -10.92
C GLY A 128 -9.79 -2.85 -9.70
N GLU A 129 -8.48 -2.93 -9.50
CA GLU A 129 -7.76 -2.15 -8.48
C GLU A 129 -7.69 -0.65 -8.82
N GLY A 130 -7.87 -0.30 -10.10
CA GLY A 130 -7.97 1.07 -10.58
C GLY A 130 -6.84 1.97 -10.05
N TRP A 131 -7.21 3.05 -9.35
CA TRP A 131 -6.28 4.01 -8.77
C TRP A 131 -5.46 3.46 -7.57
N LEU A 132 -5.84 2.30 -7.00
CA LEU A 132 -5.18 1.76 -5.80
C LEU A 132 -3.72 1.38 -6.08
N ILE A 133 -3.45 0.67 -7.19
CA ILE A 133 -2.08 0.26 -7.56
C ILE A 133 -1.15 1.47 -7.71
N PRO A 134 -1.46 2.49 -8.53
CA PRO A 134 -0.61 3.67 -8.60
C PRO A 134 -0.50 4.44 -7.27
N GLY A 135 -1.53 4.39 -6.42
CA GLY A 135 -1.47 4.95 -5.06
C GLY A 135 -0.44 4.25 -4.19
N GLU A 136 -0.49 2.94 -4.15
CA GLU A 136 0.45 2.10 -3.39
C GLU A 136 1.89 2.22 -3.93
N ILE A 137 2.05 2.27 -5.24
CA ILE A 137 3.33 2.55 -5.90
C ILE A 137 3.92 3.87 -5.40
N ARG A 138 3.10 4.88 -5.25
CA ARG A 138 3.52 6.19 -4.78
C ARG A 138 3.87 6.21 -3.29
N GLU A 139 3.23 5.37 -2.49
CA GLU A 139 3.54 5.21 -1.07
C GLU A 139 4.97 4.70 -0.86
N TYR A 140 5.47 3.87 -1.79
CA TYR A 140 6.80 3.27 -1.73
C TYR A 140 7.72 3.72 -2.88
N PRO A 141 7.92 5.02 -3.13
CA PRO A 141 8.64 5.51 -4.30
C PRO A 141 10.11 5.07 -4.34
N MET A 142 10.68 4.73 -3.20
CA MET A 142 12.08 4.27 -3.08
C MET A 142 12.26 2.78 -3.37
N CYS A 143 11.18 1.97 -3.33
CA CYS A 143 11.24 0.54 -3.62
C CYS A 143 11.27 0.22 -5.11
N TRP A 144 10.93 1.18 -5.96
CA TRP A 144 10.86 1.03 -7.43
C TRP A 144 12.19 1.14 -8.15
N ARG A 145 13.13 1.80 -7.55
CA ARG A 145 14.48 1.84 -8.09
C ARG A 145 15.24 0.74 -7.37
N ILE A 146 15.74 -0.22 -8.11
CA ILE A 146 16.62 -1.32 -7.71
C ILE A 146 17.84 -0.83 -6.88
N ASN A 147 17.76 0.28 -6.23
CA ASN A 147 18.78 0.89 -5.42
C ASN A 147 18.26 1.13 -4.01
N TRP A 148 18.49 0.14 -3.11
CA TRP A 148 18.62 0.36 -1.68
C TRP A 148 17.53 1.22 -1.04
N CYS A 149 16.39 0.61 -0.72
CA CYS A 149 15.40 1.24 0.15
C CYS A 149 15.98 1.36 1.56
N PHE A 150 16.58 2.49 1.86
CA PHE A 150 16.74 2.88 3.25
C PHE A 150 15.36 3.25 3.80
N PRO A 151 15.04 2.90 5.06
CA PRO A 151 13.81 3.39 5.67
C PRO A 151 13.78 4.91 5.53
N PRO A 152 12.68 5.51 5.10
CA PRO A 152 12.59 6.95 4.99
C PRO A 152 12.87 7.54 6.37
N ASP A 153 13.88 8.39 6.46
CA ASP A 153 14.05 9.25 7.61
C ASP A 153 12.81 10.14 7.68
N ARG A 154 11.89 9.80 8.59
CA ARG A 154 10.61 10.47 8.76
C ARG A 154 10.73 11.95 9.11
N THR A 155 11.95 12.45 9.35
CA THR A 155 12.22 13.86 9.64
C THR A 155 12.39 14.70 8.40
N LYS A 156 12.56 14.09 7.23
CA LYS A 156 12.71 14.83 5.96
C LYS A 156 11.42 14.76 5.14
N ARG A 157 10.62 15.81 5.17
CA ARG A 157 9.64 16.08 4.13
C ARG A 157 10.38 16.13 2.80
N TYR A 158 10.15 15.18 1.93
CA TYR A 158 10.72 15.19 0.59
C TYR A 158 10.13 16.36 -0.21
N GLY A 159 10.82 17.50 -0.19
CA GLY A 159 10.71 18.48 -1.24
C GLY A 159 11.22 17.84 -2.53
N GLY A 160 10.42 17.91 -3.61
CA GLY A 160 10.72 17.27 -4.88
C GLY A 160 12.07 17.69 -5.46
N GLY A 161 13.09 16.89 -5.21
CA GLY A 161 14.39 16.97 -5.84
C GLY A 161 14.58 15.75 -6.72
N ARG A 162 14.82 15.96 -8.01
CA ARG A 162 15.35 14.94 -8.92
C ARG A 162 16.68 14.46 -8.33
N GLY A 163 16.67 13.30 -7.67
CA GLY A 163 17.91 12.66 -7.24
C GLY A 163 18.60 12.01 -8.43
N ASP A 164 19.79 12.46 -8.72
CA ASP A 164 20.67 11.91 -9.72
C ASP A 164 20.96 10.44 -9.45
N ILE A 165 20.75 9.60 -10.45
CA ILE A 165 21.07 8.17 -10.42
C ILE A 165 22.59 8.05 -10.55
N PRO A 166 23.30 7.37 -9.63
CA PRO A 166 24.70 7.05 -9.89
C PRO A 166 24.80 6.07 -11.06
N TYR A 167 25.44 6.50 -12.09
CA TYR A 167 25.75 5.73 -13.32
C TYR A 167 26.82 4.65 -13.04
N SER A 168 26.51 3.59 -12.31
CA SER A 168 27.48 2.49 -12.09
C SER A 168 26.95 1.09 -12.40
N MET A 169 25.89 0.98 -13.18
CA MET A 169 25.45 -0.30 -13.75
C MET A 169 25.13 -0.17 -15.24
N GLN A 170 26.11 0.30 -16.02
CA GLN A 170 26.23 0.01 -17.44
C GLN A 170 27.48 -0.85 -17.58
N GLY A 171 27.26 -2.17 -17.69
CA GLY A 171 28.26 -3.19 -17.98
C GLY A 171 27.52 -4.44 -18.36
#